data_d2ec687879e1caf8b9f2cb31a3b529d2
#
_entry.id   d2ec687879e1caf8b9f2cb31a3b529d2
#
_cell.length_a   1.000
_cell.length_b   1.000
_cell.length_c   1.000
_cell.angle_alpha   90.00
_cell.angle_beta   90.00
_cell.angle_gamma   90.00
#
_symmetry.space_group_name_H-M   'P 1'
#
loop_
_entity.id
_entity.type
_entity.pdbx_description
1 polymer ?
#
loop_
_entity_poly.entity_id
_entity_poly.type
_entity_poly.pdbx_seq_one_letter_code
_entity_poly.pdbx_strand_id
1 'polypeptide(L)'
;MKKTGSLIGILLIFIAGVITGIGISAWKLDFNGVGPQKEKQSKESNPKDEIRNRIAGIERMLKANPDNIEALIQLGNDYFDIGEYPNSVEAYDKALQIDPGNAEVLTDKAVAYRRMGKSDESIELFQKALKIDPGQTIAMFNLGIVLRDDKKDLSGALKVWKDFLEKAPDSPHAVMIKPWVTQLEEKLAASGATTEKK
;
A
#
# COMPACT_ATOMS: atom_id res chain seq x y z
N MET A 1 -24.21 -55.41 -29.70
CA MET A 1 -24.27 -55.08 -28.28
C MET A 1 -22.90 -54.60 -27.80
N LYS A 2 -22.70 -53.30 -27.71
CA LYS A 2 -21.42 -52.68 -27.35
C LYS A 2 -21.42 -52.34 -25.86
N LYS A 3 -20.39 -52.78 -25.13
CA LYS A 3 -20.16 -52.51 -23.73
C LYS A 3 -19.78 -51.05 -23.54
N THR A 4 -20.65 -50.25 -22.96
CA THR A 4 -20.34 -48.92 -22.41
C THR A 4 -20.29 -49.04 -20.87
N GLY A 5 -19.12 -49.16 -20.32
CA GLY A 5 -18.99 -49.27 -18.89
C GLY A 5 -17.52 -49.28 -18.44
N SER A 6 -16.82 -48.16 -18.53
CA SER A 6 -15.53 -48.02 -17.84
C SER A 6 -14.95 -46.61 -17.85
N LEU A 7 -15.76 -45.55 -17.83
CA LEU A 7 -15.22 -44.18 -17.71
C LEU A 7 -15.70 -43.40 -16.50
N ILE A 8 -16.65 -43.95 -15.74
CA ILE A 8 -17.20 -43.26 -14.54
C ILE A 8 -16.41 -43.61 -13.27
N GLY A 9 -15.69 -44.75 -13.26
CA GLY A 9 -14.94 -45.20 -12.06
C GLY A 9 -13.65 -44.42 -11.77
N ILE A 10 -13.05 -43.78 -12.76
CA ILE A 10 -11.77 -43.09 -12.61
C ILE A 10 -11.95 -41.64 -12.09
N LEU A 11 -13.09 -41.02 -12.35
CA LEU A 11 -13.35 -39.64 -11.93
C LEU A 11 -13.69 -39.47 -10.44
N LEU A 12 -14.18 -40.55 -9.79
CA LEU A 12 -14.57 -40.50 -8.37
C LEU A 12 -13.39 -40.70 -7.39
N ILE A 13 -12.24 -41.25 -7.85
CA ILE A 13 -11.07 -41.43 -7.00
C ILE A 13 -10.27 -40.12 -6.81
N PHE A 14 -10.39 -39.18 -7.78
CA PHE A 14 -9.71 -37.88 -7.66
C PHE A 14 -10.39 -36.87 -6.74
N ILE A 15 -11.70 -37.01 -6.47
CA ILE A 15 -12.45 -36.07 -5.61
C ILE A 15 -12.37 -36.44 -4.13
N ALA A 16 -12.15 -37.72 -3.80
CA ALA A 16 -12.04 -38.19 -2.41
C ALA A 16 -10.67 -37.88 -1.75
N GLY A 17 -9.62 -37.66 -2.55
CA GLY A 17 -8.25 -37.40 -2.04
C GLY A 17 -8.01 -35.98 -1.54
N VAL A 18 -8.90 -35.01 -1.88
CA VAL A 18 -8.69 -33.60 -1.54
C VAL A 18 -9.31 -33.22 -0.18
N ILE A 19 -10.22 -34.03 0.35
CA ILE A 19 -11.00 -33.69 1.57
C ILE A 19 -10.43 -34.27 2.86
N THR A 20 -9.55 -35.26 2.83
CA THR A 20 -9.12 -35.94 4.07
C THR A 20 -7.69 -35.72 4.54
N GLY A 21 -6.88 -34.93 3.86
CA GLY A 21 -5.53 -34.56 4.35
C GLY A 21 -4.61 -35.73 4.75
N ILE A 22 -4.93 -36.95 4.34
CA ILE A 22 -4.13 -38.15 4.67
C ILE A 22 -3.22 -38.41 3.48
N GLY A 23 -1.95 -38.15 3.68
CA GLY A 23 -0.90 -38.46 2.71
C GLY A 23 -0.87 -39.97 2.42
N ILE A 24 -1.29 -40.34 1.23
CA ILE A 24 -1.02 -41.68 0.71
C ILE A 24 0.45 -41.73 0.36
N SER A 25 1.24 -42.38 1.20
CA SER A 25 2.62 -42.72 0.87
C SER A 25 2.60 -43.57 -0.39
N ALA A 26 3.04 -42.97 -1.50
CA ALA A 26 3.20 -43.67 -2.77
C ALA A 26 4.10 -44.88 -2.59
N TRP A 27 3.57 -46.06 -2.89
CA TRP A 27 4.35 -47.27 -2.99
C TRP A 27 5.38 -47.09 -4.12
N LYS A 28 6.63 -47.14 -3.72
CA LYS A 28 7.79 -47.06 -4.58
C LYS A 28 7.88 -48.32 -5.44
N LEU A 29 7.60 -48.24 -6.69
CA LEU A 29 8.10 -49.18 -7.68
C LEU A 29 9.44 -48.63 -8.17
N ASP A 30 10.53 -49.17 -7.66
CA ASP A 30 11.88 -48.92 -8.14
C ASP A 30 12.03 -49.49 -9.57
N PHE A 31 12.04 -48.60 -10.54
CA PHE A 31 12.54 -48.92 -11.89
C PHE A 31 13.77 -48.03 -12.15
N ASN A 32 14.93 -48.64 -12.20
CA ASN A 32 16.23 -48.11 -12.62
C ASN A 32 16.79 -46.90 -11.81
N GLY A 33 17.40 -47.14 -10.68
CA GLY A 33 18.67 -46.50 -10.23
C GLY A 33 18.72 -44.97 -10.12
N VAL A 34 17.61 -44.23 -10.27
CA VAL A 34 17.55 -42.78 -10.06
C VAL A 34 17.03 -42.53 -8.64
N GLY A 35 17.95 -42.30 -7.72
CA GLY A 35 17.63 -41.91 -6.34
C GLY A 35 16.70 -40.68 -6.33
N PRO A 36 15.93 -40.45 -5.25
CA PRO A 36 15.06 -39.30 -5.14
C PRO A 36 15.93 -38.04 -5.25
N GLN A 37 15.78 -37.32 -6.36
CA GLN A 37 16.23 -35.95 -6.38
C GLN A 37 15.48 -35.25 -5.25
N LYS A 38 16.22 -34.75 -4.24
CA LYS A 38 15.69 -33.75 -3.32
C LYS A 38 15.24 -32.59 -4.20
N GLU A 39 13.95 -32.47 -4.45
CA GLU A 39 13.37 -31.21 -4.88
C GLU A 39 13.90 -30.18 -3.88
N LYS A 40 14.77 -29.29 -4.36
CA LYS A 40 15.03 -28.05 -3.68
C LYS A 40 13.67 -27.37 -3.66
N GLN A 41 12.94 -27.50 -2.53
CA GLN A 41 11.90 -26.55 -2.20
C GLN A 41 12.58 -25.18 -2.32
N SER A 42 12.31 -24.47 -3.39
CA SER A 42 12.55 -23.05 -3.45
C SER A 42 11.77 -22.51 -2.25
N LYS A 43 12.48 -22.10 -1.18
CA LYS A 43 11.89 -21.30 -0.13
C LYS A 43 11.26 -20.12 -0.86
N GLU A 44 9.94 -20.09 -0.91
CA GLU A 44 9.20 -18.91 -1.32
C GLU A 44 9.68 -17.81 -0.38
N SER A 45 10.49 -16.88 -0.90
CA SER A 45 11.04 -15.79 -0.11
C SER A 45 9.86 -14.94 0.36
N ASN A 46 9.80 -14.70 1.66
CA ASN A 46 8.81 -13.79 2.20
C ASN A 46 9.05 -12.41 1.56
N PRO A 47 8.03 -11.76 0.97
CA PRO A 47 8.19 -10.45 0.34
C PRO A 47 8.90 -9.41 1.22
N LYS A 48 8.68 -9.47 2.54
CA LYS A 48 9.39 -8.59 3.49
C LYS A 48 10.89 -8.89 3.60
N ASP A 49 11.32 -10.12 3.39
CA ASP A 49 12.74 -10.47 3.45
C ASP A 49 13.47 -9.98 2.19
N GLU A 50 12.78 -9.95 1.05
CA GLU A 50 13.31 -9.34 -0.18
C GLU A 50 13.50 -7.83 -0.01
N ILE A 51 12.51 -7.14 0.59
CA ILE A 51 12.63 -5.71 0.89
C ILE A 51 13.79 -5.45 1.87
N ARG A 52 13.94 -6.25 2.95
CA ARG A 52 15.07 -6.13 3.88
C ARG A 52 16.43 -6.30 3.21
N ASN A 53 16.53 -7.24 2.27
CA ASN A 53 17.75 -7.42 1.48
C ASN A 53 18.04 -6.20 0.59
N ARG A 54 17.01 -5.59 0.01
CA ARG A 54 17.13 -4.36 -0.78
C ARG A 54 17.57 -3.19 0.09
N ILE A 55 16.95 -2.99 1.26
CA ILE A 55 17.37 -2.00 2.27
C ILE A 55 18.86 -2.13 2.58
N ALA A 56 19.34 -3.33 2.93
CA ALA A 56 20.75 -3.56 3.23
C ALA A 56 21.68 -3.27 2.03
N GLY A 57 21.19 -3.44 0.81
CA GLY A 57 21.89 -3.05 -0.41
C GLY A 57 22.01 -1.54 -0.57
N ILE A 58 20.89 -0.84 -0.37
CA ILE A 58 20.81 0.63 -0.47
C ILE A 58 21.65 1.28 0.62
N GLU A 59 21.60 0.80 1.85
CA GLU A 59 22.42 1.34 2.95
C GLU A 59 23.92 1.21 2.68
N ARG A 60 24.36 0.11 2.05
CA ARG A 60 25.76 -0.03 1.61
C ARG A 60 26.13 0.97 0.52
N MET A 61 25.22 1.22 -0.43
CA MET A 61 25.40 2.24 -1.46
C MET A 61 25.51 3.64 -0.85
N LEU A 62 24.65 3.98 0.10
CA LEU A 62 24.64 5.28 0.78
C LEU A 62 25.89 5.51 1.66
N LYS A 63 26.58 4.46 2.13
CA LYS A 63 27.89 4.62 2.79
C LYS A 63 28.95 5.14 1.83
N ALA A 64 28.88 4.80 0.55
CA ALA A 64 29.82 5.28 -0.47
C ALA A 64 29.37 6.62 -1.09
N ASN A 65 28.07 6.84 -1.18
CA ASN A 65 27.46 8.07 -1.73
C ASN A 65 26.26 8.49 -0.86
N PRO A 66 26.48 9.21 0.24
CA PRO A 66 25.43 9.57 1.21
C PRO A 66 24.39 10.54 0.64
N ASP A 67 24.73 11.30 -0.39
CA ASP A 67 23.87 12.32 -1.00
C ASP A 67 23.11 11.81 -2.25
N ASN A 68 23.04 10.49 -2.44
CA ASN A 68 22.23 9.90 -3.51
C ASN A 68 20.75 10.00 -3.14
N ILE A 69 20.08 11.02 -3.67
CA ILE A 69 18.70 11.33 -3.34
C ILE A 69 17.73 10.21 -3.75
N GLU A 70 17.93 9.58 -4.90
CA GLU A 70 17.09 8.47 -5.38
C GLU A 70 17.22 7.27 -4.44
N ALA A 71 18.41 6.97 -3.98
CA ALA A 71 18.66 5.90 -3.02
C ALA A 71 18.01 6.20 -1.66
N LEU A 72 18.04 7.46 -1.19
CA LEU A 72 17.40 7.88 0.05
C LEU A 72 15.87 7.79 -0.05
N ILE A 73 15.28 8.20 -1.17
CA ILE A 73 13.83 8.06 -1.42
C ILE A 73 13.43 6.59 -1.44
N GLN A 74 14.16 5.75 -2.18
CA GLN A 74 13.89 4.31 -2.24
C GLN A 74 14.02 3.66 -0.86
N LEU A 75 15.01 4.06 -0.05
CA LEU A 75 15.17 3.58 1.32
C LEU A 75 13.96 3.94 2.18
N GLY A 76 13.45 5.16 2.05
CA GLY A 76 12.24 5.61 2.72
C GLY A 76 11.01 4.78 2.36
N ASN A 77 10.83 4.52 1.05
CA ASN A 77 9.75 3.69 0.54
C ASN A 77 9.84 2.25 1.06
N ASP A 78 11.04 1.66 1.03
CA ASP A 78 11.26 0.28 1.49
C ASP A 78 11.00 0.11 2.99
N TYR A 79 11.44 1.06 3.81
CA TYR A 79 11.11 1.07 5.23
C TYR A 79 9.62 1.27 5.48
N PHE A 80 8.96 2.11 4.68
CA PHE A 80 7.50 2.27 4.75
C PHE A 80 6.77 0.97 4.46
N ASP A 81 7.15 0.23 3.41
CA ASP A 81 6.52 -1.00 2.97
C ASP A 81 6.62 -2.13 4.01
N ILE A 82 7.72 -2.18 4.76
CA ILE A 82 7.85 -3.15 5.86
C ILE A 82 7.24 -2.68 7.19
N GLY A 83 6.74 -1.42 7.24
CA GLY A 83 6.08 -0.82 8.41
C GLY A 83 7.03 -0.14 9.39
N GLU A 84 8.29 0.06 9.01
CA GLU A 84 9.29 0.77 9.82
C GLU A 84 9.23 2.28 9.58
N TYR A 85 8.08 2.90 9.89
CA TYR A 85 7.79 4.30 9.60
C TYR A 85 8.80 5.32 10.17
N PRO A 86 9.35 5.15 11.38
CA PRO A 86 10.40 6.06 11.87
C PRO A 86 11.64 6.07 10.98
N ASN A 87 12.09 4.90 10.51
CA ASN A 87 13.24 4.78 9.60
C ASN A 87 12.94 5.36 8.22
N SER A 88 11.68 5.15 7.75
CA SER A 88 11.18 5.79 6.51
C SER A 88 11.27 7.32 6.60
N VAL A 89 10.77 7.90 7.69
CA VAL A 89 10.83 9.36 7.93
C VAL A 89 12.29 9.86 7.94
N GLU A 90 13.21 9.14 8.60
CA GLU A 90 14.63 9.53 8.63
C GLU A 90 15.25 9.54 7.22
N ALA A 91 14.93 8.55 6.39
CA ALA A 91 15.42 8.48 5.02
C ALA A 91 14.86 9.64 4.17
N TYR A 92 13.56 9.94 4.28
CA TYR A 92 12.95 11.09 3.63
C TYR A 92 13.50 12.43 4.13
N ASP A 93 13.85 12.55 5.41
CA ASP A 93 14.49 13.75 5.95
C ASP A 93 15.82 14.01 5.30
N LYS A 94 16.64 12.97 5.10
CA LYS A 94 17.92 13.10 4.39
C LYS A 94 17.70 13.50 2.92
N ALA A 95 16.72 12.92 2.24
CA ALA A 95 16.38 13.34 0.88
C ALA A 95 15.94 14.81 0.81
N LEU A 96 15.11 15.25 1.77
CA LEU A 96 14.63 16.63 1.85
C LEU A 96 15.68 17.63 2.32
N GLN A 97 16.78 17.21 2.93
CA GLN A 97 17.95 18.05 3.17
C GLN A 97 18.67 18.43 1.87
N ILE A 98 18.66 17.51 0.89
CA ILE A 98 19.27 17.70 -0.43
C ILE A 98 18.31 18.48 -1.33
N ASP A 99 17.05 18.07 -1.40
CA ASP A 99 15.98 18.74 -2.17
C ASP A 99 14.80 19.10 -1.27
N PRO A 100 14.81 20.26 -0.61
CA PRO A 100 13.72 20.72 0.26
C PRO A 100 12.40 21.00 -0.47
N GLY A 101 12.46 21.11 -1.82
CA GLY A 101 11.33 21.39 -2.69
C GLY A 101 10.63 20.16 -3.24
N ASN A 102 11.05 18.95 -2.87
CA ASN A 102 10.46 17.72 -3.37
C ASN A 102 9.08 17.47 -2.76
N ALA A 103 8.04 17.87 -3.50
CA ALA A 103 6.66 17.74 -3.04
C ALA A 103 6.22 16.27 -2.90
N GLU A 104 6.76 15.36 -3.71
CA GLU A 104 6.47 13.92 -3.62
C GLU A 104 7.01 13.35 -2.32
N VAL A 105 8.29 13.59 -2.01
CA VAL A 105 8.91 13.12 -0.77
C VAL A 105 8.23 13.72 0.47
N LEU A 106 7.81 14.98 0.41
CA LEU A 106 7.01 15.58 1.49
C LEU A 106 5.68 14.85 1.68
N THR A 107 5.04 14.45 0.57
CA THR A 107 3.78 13.69 0.60
C THR A 107 3.98 12.29 1.20
N ASP A 108 5.00 11.57 0.79
CA ASP A 108 5.30 10.23 1.30
C ASP A 108 5.65 10.26 2.79
N LYS A 109 6.45 11.25 3.20
CA LYS A 109 6.75 11.50 4.60
C LYS A 109 5.49 11.82 5.41
N ALA A 110 4.56 12.59 4.85
CA ALA A 110 3.28 12.90 5.49
C ALA A 110 2.44 11.62 5.71
N VAL A 111 2.42 10.72 4.73
CA VAL A 111 1.76 9.42 4.86
C VAL A 111 2.42 8.58 5.97
N ALA A 112 3.75 8.58 6.07
CA ALA A 112 4.46 7.88 7.14
C ALA A 112 4.11 8.45 8.53
N TYR A 113 4.03 9.77 8.69
CA TYR A 113 3.58 10.40 9.94
C TYR A 113 2.15 9.99 10.30
N ARG A 114 1.24 9.98 9.33
CA ARG A 114 -0.13 9.49 9.57
C ARG A 114 -0.14 8.04 10.07
N ARG A 115 0.68 7.15 9.50
CA ARG A 115 0.82 5.75 9.94
C ARG A 115 1.34 5.64 11.38
N MET A 116 2.09 6.63 11.84
CA MET A 116 2.55 6.75 13.22
C MET A 116 1.49 7.37 14.16
N GLY A 117 0.30 7.73 13.66
CA GLY A 117 -0.74 8.43 14.44
C GLY A 117 -0.47 9.92 14.64
N LYS A 118 0.51 10.49 13.96
CA LYS A 118 0.92 11.90 14.03
C LYS A 118 0.20 12.71 12.94
N SER A 119 -1.12 12.87 13.14
CA SER A 119 -1.98 13.47 12.13
C SER A 119 -1.72 14.97 11.91
N ASP A 120 -1.30 15.71 12.93
CA ASP A 120 -1.02 17.14 12.80
C ASP A 120 0.23 17.37 11.96
N GLU A 121 1.33 16.66 12.23
CA GLU A 121 2.56 16.71 11.43
C GLU A 121 2.31 16.26 10.00
N SER A 122 1.45 15.26 9.80
CA SER A 122 1.04 14.80 8.48
C SER A 122 0.33 15.90 7.70
N ILE A 123 -0.61 16.63 8.31
CA ILE A 123 -1.34 17.73 7.69
C ILE A 123 -0.38 18.85 7.26
N GLU A 124 0.55 19.25 8.16
CA GLU A 124 1.53 20.30 7.87
C GLU A 124 2.39 19.95 6.64
N LEU A 125 2.83 18.69 6.54
CA LEU A 125 3.63 18.23 5.41
C LEU A 125 2.83 18.18 4.10
N PHE A 126 1.58 17.70 4.11
CA PHE A 126 0.71 17.75 2.93
C PHE A 126 0.47 19.20 2.49
N GLN A 127 0.21 20.11 3.42
CA GLN A 127 0.03 21.52 3.11
C GLN A 127 1.31 22.14 2.54
N LYS A 128 2.49 21.75 3.05
CA LYS A 128 3.78 22.18 2.49
C LYS A 128 3.97 21.64 1.08
N ALA A 129 3.67 20.37 0.83
CA ALA A 129 3.73 19.77 -0.50
C ALA A 129 2.83 20.52 -1.49
N LEU A 130 1.58 20.81 -1.09
CA LEU A 130 0.62 21.53 -1.91
C LEU A 130 0.94 23.04 -2.13
N LYS A 131 1.75 23.64 -1.25
CA LYS A 131 2.30 25.00 -1.51
C LYS A 131 3.37 24.98 -2.60
N ILE A 132 4.14 23.90 -2.69
CA ILE A 132 5.19 23.71 -3.69
C ILE A 132 4.57 23.28 -5.01
N ASP A 133 3.74 22.25 -4.97
CA ASP A 133 2.97 21.77 -6.14
C ASP A 133 1.46 21.77 -5.84
N PRO A 134 0.74 22.83 -6.21
CA PRO A 134 -0.71 22.90 -6.05
C PRO A 134 -1.49 21.90 -6.91
N GLY A 135 -0.83 21.20 -7.84
CA GLY A 135 -1.40 20.17 -8.70
C GLY A 135 -1.23 18.74 -8.16
N GLN A 136 -0.55 18.57 -7.03
CA GLN A 136 -0.24 17.25 -6.51
C GLN A 136 -1.48 16.55 -5.93
N THR A 137 -2.17 15.81 -6.77
CA THR A 137 -3.46 15.16 -6.45
C THR A 137 -3.33 14.09 -5.35
N ILE A 138 -2.19 13.40 -5.24
CA ILE A 138 -1.95 12.41 -4.17
C ILE A 138 -1.91 13.08 -2.80
N ALA A 139 -1.28 14.25 -2.69
CA ALA A 139 -1.29 15.03 -1.45
C ALA A 139 -2.71 15.48 -1.07
N MET A 140 -3.50 15.98 -2.03
CA MET A 140 -4.90 16.36 -1.79
C MET A 140 -5.75 15.17 -1.35
N PHE A 141 -5.62 14.03 -2.02
CA PHE A 141 -6.34 12.81 -1.68
C PHE A 141 -6.07 12.41 -0.22
N ASN A 142 -4.80 12.29 0.15
CA ASN A 142 -4.40 11.87 1.49
C ASN A 142 -4.73 12.91 2.56
N LEU A 143 -4.53 14.21 2.29
CA LEU A 143 -4.92 15.29 3.20
C LEU A 143 -6.41 15.23 3.53
N GLY A 144 -7.26 15.05 2.52
CA GLY A 144 -8.70 14.90 2.73
C GLY A 144 -9.05 13.69 3.63
N ILE A 145 -8.32 12.57 3.47
CA ILE A 145 -8.51 11.40 4.33
C ILE A 145 -8.12 11.73 5.78
N VAL A 146 -6.96 12.37 6.02
CA VAL A 146 -6.52 12.75 7.37
C VAL A 146 -7.53 13.69 8.03
N LEU A 147 -7.98 14.70 7.31
CA LEU A 147 -8.97 15.66 7.81
C LEU A 147 -10.29 14.96 8.18
N ARG A 148 -10.81 14.10 7.29
CA ARG A 148 -12.06 13.39 7.53
C ARG A 148 -11.96 12.39 8.68
N ASP A 149 -10.94 11.50 8.62
CA ASP A 149 -10.90 10.29 9.44
C ASP A 149 -10.20 10.52 10.79
N ASP A 150 -9.10 11.27 10.77
CA ASP A 150 -8.27 11.44 11.95
C ASP A 150 -8.67 12.70 12.74
N LYS A 151 -8.92 13.83 12.05
CA LYS A 151 -9.27 15.11 12.67
C LYS A 151 -10.77 15.37 12.78
N LYS A 152 -11.62 14.61 12.09
CA LYS A 152 -13.08 14.82 11.97
C LYS A 152 -13.45 16.20 11.40
N ASP A 153 -12.52 16.86 10.72
CA ASP A 153 -12.75 18.10 9.99
C ASP A 153 -13.39 17.79 8.62
N LEU A 154 -14.71 17.62 8.66
CA LEU A 154 -15.49 17.28 7.48
C LEU A 154 -15.52 18.43 6.46
N SER A 155 -15.50 19.67 6.93
CA SER A 155 -15.49 20.86 6.08
C SER A 155 -14.17 21.03 5.34
N GLY A 156 -13.06 20.83 6.05
CA GLY A 156 -11.73 20.84 5.46
C GLY A 156 -11.54 19.73 4.44
N ALA A 157 -11.98 18.51 4.76
CA ALA A 157 -11.94 17.38 3.84
C ALA A 157 -12.74 17.64 2.56
N LEU A 158 -13.97 18.14 2.71
CA LEU A 158 -14.84 18.49 1.58
C LEU A 158 -14.17 19.52 0.67
N LYS A 159 -13.59 20.58 1.24
CA LYS A 159 -12.90 21.62 0.47
C LYS A 159 -11.74 21.04 -0.35
N VAL A 160 -10.87 20.27 0.28
CA VAL A 160 -9.70 19.68 -0.38
C VAL A 160 -10.10 18.70 -1.48
N TRP A 161 -11.13 17.87 -1.25
CA TRP A 161 -11.57 16.91 -2.25
C TRP A 161 -12.36 17.54 -3.40
N LYS A 162 -13.05 18.67 -3.20
CA LYS A 162 -13.61 19.46 -4.31
C LYS A 162 -12.51 20.02 -5.19
N ASP A 163 -11.47 20.60 -4.61
CA ASP A 163 -10.29 21.09 -5.34
C ASP A 163 -9.59 19.95 -6.11
N PHE A 164 -9.48 18.76 -5.49
CA PHE A 164 -8.99 17.56 -6.19
C PHE A 164 -9.84 17.22 -7.42
N LEU A 165 -11.17 17.20 -7.28
CA LEU A 165 -12.08 16.82 -8.37
C LEU A 165 -12.08 17.84 -9.52
N GLU A 166 -11.80 19.10 -9.24
CA GLU A 166 -11.60 20.14 -10.27
C GLU A 166 -10.32 19.92 -11.06
N LYS A 167 -9.23 19.48 -10.38
CA LYS A 167 -7.92 19.29 -11.00
C LYS A 167 -7.75 17.95 -11.69
N ALA A 168 -8.38 16.90 -11.18
CA ALA A 168 -8.21 15.53 -11.65
C ALA A 168 -9.55 14.74 -11.71
N PRO A 169 -10.55 15.23 -12.49
CA PRO A 169 -11.90 14.65 -12.50
C PRO A 169 -11.96 13.22 -13.01
N ASP A 170 -10.99 12.82 -13.84
CA ASP A 170 -10.91 11.49 -14.49
C ASP A 170 -9.91 10.55 -13.82
N SER A 171 -9.30 10.95 -12.71
CA SER A 171 -8.35 10.10 -12.00
C SER A 171 -9.07 8.92 -11.33
N PRO A 172 -8.38 7.77 -11.14
CA PRO A 172 -8.94 6.64 -10.38
C PRO A 172 -9.41 7.04 -8.98
N HIS A 173 -8.73 7.97 -8.32
CA HIS A 173 -9.12 8.47 -7.00
C HIS A 173 -10.40 9.30 -7.06
N ALA A 174 -10.71 9.98 -8.17
CA ALA A 174 -11.97 10.73 -8.32
C ALA A 174 -13.19 9.82 -8.18
N VAL A 175 -13.11 8.58 -8.69
CA VAL A 175 -14.19 7.58 -8.55
C VAL A 175 -14.48 7.28 -7.08
N MET A 176 -13.45 7.23 -6.25
CA MET A 176 -13.57 6.99 -4.81
C MET A 176 -14.05 8.23 -4.05
N ILE A 177 -13.58 9.41 -4.46
CA ILE A 177 -13.84 10.69 -3.77
C ILE A 177 -15.26 11.20 -4.04
N LYS A 178 -15.78 11.09 -5.27
CA LYS A 178 -17.11 11.60 -5.65
C LYS A 178 -18.22 11.22 -4.65
N PRO A 179 -18.42 9.93 -4.31
CA PRO A 179 -19.45 9.55 -3.32
C PRO A 179 -19.14 10.10 -1.91
N TRP A 180 -17.88 10.22 -1.52
CA TRP A 180 -17.53 10.81 -0.22
C TRP A 180 -17.85 12.30 -0.15
N VAL A 181 -17.60 13.04 -1.22
CA VAL A 181 -17.96 14.47 -1.33
C VAL A 181 -19.46 14.65 -1.18
N THR A 182 -20.29 13.88 -1.93
CA THR A 182 -21.75 13.92 -1.82
C THR A 182 -22.20 13.65 -0.39
N GLN A 183 -21.70 12.60 0.24
CA GLN A 183 -22.03 12.26 1.62
C GLN A 183 -21.67 13.37 2.62
N LEU A 184 -20.51 14.03 2.43
CA LEU A 184 -20.09 15.11 3.30
C LEU A 184 -20.97 16.35 3.12
N GLU A 185 -21.38 16.69 1.88
CA GLU A 185 -22.30 17.77 1.60
C GLU A 185 -23.65 17.57 2.28
N GLU A 186 -24.24 16.38 2.14
CA GLU A 186 -25.50 16.03 2.79
C GLU A 186 -25.39 16.13 4.33
N LYS A 187 -24.31 15.59 4.91
CA LYS A 187 -24.09 15.59 6.35
C LYS A 187 -23.91 17.01 6.89
N LEU A 188 -23.16 17.86 6.20
CA LEU A 188 -22.94 19.26 6.60
C LEU A 188 -24.22 20.09 6.44
N ALA A 189 -24.98 19.88 5.38
CA ALA A 189 -26.29 20.53 5.19
C ALA A 189 -27.28 20.16 6.31
N ALA A 190 -27.35 18.88 6.69
CA ALA A 190 -28.21 18.41 7.79
C ALA A 190 -27.79 19.01 9.15
N SER A 191 -26.50 19.16 9.40
CA SER A 191 -26.00 19.78 10.64
C SER A 191 -26.22 21.29 10.71
N GLY A 192 -26.13 22.01 9.59
CA GLY A 192 -26.44 23.44 9.47
C GLY A 192 -27.92 23.73 9.70
N ALA A 193 -28.80 22.93 9.15
CA ALA A 193 -30.25 23.07 9.33
C ALA A 193 -30.73 22.87 10.79
N THR A 194 -29.95 22.16 11.61
CA THR A 194 -30.24 21.97 13.05
C THR A 194 -29.82 23.14 13.93
N THR A 195 -28.85 23.94 13.50
CA THR A 195 -28.36 25.09 14.25
C THR A 195 -29.22 26.35 14.05
N GLU A 196 -29.98 26.45 12.94
CA GLU A 196 -30.90 27.58 12.68
C GLU A 196 -32.28 27.45 13.38
N LYS A 197 -32.57 26.31 14.02
CA LYS A 197 -33.85 26.04 14.70
C LYS A 197 -33.80 26.20 16.22
N LYS A 198 -32.77 26.80 16.77
CA LYS A 198 -32.64 27.14 18.20
C LYS A 198 -32.54 28.64 18.40
#